data_a1b1b0e325fc97f917b2c977b1dad4dc
#
_entry.id   a1b1b0e325fc97f917b2c977b1dad4dc
#
_cell.length_a   1.000
_cell.length_b   1.000
_cell.length_c   1.000
_cell.angle_alpha   90.00
_cell.angle_beta   90.00
_cell.angle_gamma   90.00
#
_symmetry.space_group_name_H-M   'P 1'
#
loop_
_entity.id
_entity.type
_entity.pdbx_description
1 polymer ?
#
loop_
_entity_poly.entity_id
_entity_poly.type
_entity_poly.pdbx_seq_one_letter_code
_entity_poly.pdbx_strand_id
1 'polypeptide(L)'
;VPMDRELESTLVTLAEIASGTRELHAVRHPLGFLCLPLLREGPRGICVHLFEIGNRADPDASPMHAHSWELRSRVLYGRVANLPVRTSAVRDGEEGATHRIFEVHSGSDGVDEIRPTSLLVRSEPGPARVSAGGETYTVAAGEFHATALEGVEPAATLVHGMSVPGQLDLSLGPLDGRPRRTARRLCDTAQTVRSVHTVLRRIDAQQRA
;
A
#
# COMPACT_ATOMS: atom_id res chain seq x y z
N VAL A 1 15.43 -12.14 4.93
CA VAL A 1 16.40 -11.71 3.90
C VAL A 1 16.73 -10.25 4.16
N PRO A 2 18.01 -9.84 4.13
CA PRO A 2 18.38 -8.42 4.26
C PRO A 2 17.75 -7.59 3.13
N MET A 3 17.24 -6.40 3.46
CA MET A 3 16.60 -5.48 2.47
C MET A 3 17.52 -5.09 1.30
N ASP A 4 18.83 -5.13 1.48
CA ASP A 4 19.77 -4.83 0.40
C ASP A 4 19.77 -5.88 -0.72
N ARG A 5 19.67 -7.16 -0.38
CA ARG A 5 19.52 -8.24 -1.38
C ARG A 5 18.17 -8.16 -2.11
N GLU A 6 17.12 -7.75 -1.40
CA GLU A 6 15.82 -7.54 -2.03
C GLU A 6 15.84 -6.34 -2.96
N LEU A 7 16.57 -5.29 -2.61
CA LEU A 7 16.75 -4.14 -3.50
C LEU A 7 17.51 -4.54 -4.78
N GLU A 8 18.60 -5.27 -4.68
CA GLU A 8 19.35 -5.77 -5.86
C GLU A 8 18.46 -6.61 -6.77
N SER A 9 17.73 -7.58 -6.21
CA SER A 9 16.79 -8.41 -6.97
C SER A 9 15.67 -7.60 -7.59
N THR A 10 15.17 -6.59 -6.89
CA THR A 10 14.14 -5.67 -7.38
C THR A 10 14.66 -4.85 -8.57
N LEU A 11 15.87 -4.31 -8.49
CA LEU A 11 16.47 -3.53 -9.57
C LEU A 11 16.63 -4.37 -10.85
N VAL A 12 17.06 -5.64 -10.71
CA VAL A 12 17.13 -6.58 -11.85
C VAL A 12 15.74 -6.79 -12.47
N THR A 13 14.73 -7.06 -11.66
CA THR A 13 13.35 -7.26 -12.13
C THR A 13 12.80 -6.01 -12.81
N LEU A 14 13.04 -4.83 -12.25
CA LEU A 14 12.63 -3.56 -12.88
C LEU A 14 13.32 -3.34 -14.22
N ALA A 15 14.62 -3.68 -14.33
CA ALA A 15 15.35 -3.59 -15.60
C ALA A 15 14.80 -4.57 -16.65
N GLU A 16 14.42 -5.78 -16.27
CA GLU A 16 13.75 -6.75 -17.16
C GLU A 16 12.40 -6.23 -17.66
N ILE A 17 11.60 -5.58 -16.80
CA ILE A 17 10.32 -4.98 -17.20
C ILE A 17 10.57 -3.80 -18.14
N ALA A 18 11.54 -2.93 -17.83
CA ALA A 18 11.89 -1.79 -18.65
C ALA A 18 12.38 -2.17 -20.04
N SER A 19 13.12 -3.28 -20.17
CA SER A 19 13.60 -3.82 -21.44
C SER A 19 12.58 -4.64 -22.22
N GLY A 20 11.42 -4.94 -21.61
CA GLY A 20 10.38 -5.79 -22.21
C GLY A 20 10.67 -7.29 -22.16
N THR A 21 11.72 -7.72 -21.45
CA THR A 21 12.02 -9.15 -21.26
C THR A 21 11.13 -9.81 -20.22
N ARG A 22 10.47 -9.00 -19.40
CA ARG A 22 9.46 -9.44 -18.43
C ARG A 22 8.20 -8.60 -18.57
N GLU A 23 7.07 -9.26 -18.79
CA GLU A 23 5.76 -8.61 -18.83
C GLU A 23 5.22 -8.41 -17.40
N LEU A 24 4.73 -7.21 -17.13
CA LEU A 24 4.03 -6.84 -15.92
C LEU A 24 3.02 -5.73 -16.22
N HIS A 25 1.89 -5.77 -15.53
CA HIS A 25 0.91 -4.68 -15.50
C HIS A 25 0.89 -4.05 -14.12
N ALA A 26 1.21 -2.76 -14.04
CA ALA A 26 1.03 -1.99 -12.82
C ALA A 26 -0.46 -1.93 -12.46
N VAL A 27 -0.76 -1.91 -11.17
CA VAL A 27 -2.11 -1.81 -10.63
C VAL A 27 -2.33 -0.41 -10.10
N ARG A 28 -3.40 0.26 -10.55
CA ARG A 28 -3.87 1.49 -9.92
C ARG A 28 -4.58 1.13 -8.62
N HIS A 29 -3.94 1.45 -7.50
CA HIS A 29 -4.51 1.17 -6.21
C HIS A 29 -5.66 2.16 -5.90
N PRO A 30 -6.77 1.72 -5.27
CA PRO A 30 -7.87 2.62 -4.90
C PRO A 30 -7.44 3.80 -4.02
N LEU A 31 -6.35 3.68 -3.28
CA LEU A 31 -5.76 4.76 -2.46
C LEU A 31 -4.92 5.77 -3.25
N GLY A 32 -4.87 5.66 -4.58
CA GLY A 32 -4.28 6.69 -5.46
C GLY A 32 -2.79 6.51 -5.76
N PHE A 33 -2.17 5.39 -5.45
CA PHE A 33 -0.80 5.08 -5.88
C PHE A 33 -0.78 3.95 -6.93
N LEU A 34 0.34 3.79 -7.62
CA LEU A 34 0.56 2.63 -8.48
C LEU A 34 1.30 1.54 -7.70
N CYS A 35 0.91 0.30 -7.90
CA CYS A 35 1.58 -0.88 -7.37
C CYS A 35 2.18 -1.70 -8.50
N LEU A 36 3.47 -2.00 -8.42
CA LEU A 36 4.17 -2.96 -9.28
C LEU A 36 4.31 -4.28 -8.49
N PRO A 37 3.45 -5.28 -8.73
CA PRO A 37 3.50 -6.55 -7.99
C PRO A 37 4.60 -7.46 -8.56
N LEU A 38 5.80 -7.40 -8.02
CA LEU A 38 6.98 -8.07 -8.57
C LEU A 38 7.06 -9.56 -8.23
N LEU A 39 6.62 -9.93 -7.03
CA LEU A 39 6.65 -11.33 -6.56
C LEU A 39 5.42 -11.62 -5.71
N ARG A 40 4.88 -12.83 -5.90
CA ARG A 40 3.85 -13.43 -5.05
C ARG A 40 4.18 -14.93 -4.94
N GLU A 41 4.74 -15.35 -3.83
CA GLU A 41 5.19 -16.73 -3.63
C GLU A 41 4.82 -17.19 -2.20
N GLY A 42 3.85 -18.08 -2.10
CA GLY A 42 3.32 -18.52 -0.81
C GLY A 42 2.90 -17.34 0.08
N PRO A 43 3.40 -17.27 1.31
CA PRO A 43 3.09 -16.18 2.22
C PRO A 43 3.84 -14.88 1.93
N ARG A 44 4.79 -14.89 0.98
CA ARG A 44 5.70 -13.77 0.68
C ARG A 44 5.23 -12.98 -0.53
N GLY A 45 5.30 -11.66 -0.44
CA GLY A 45 5.08 -10.76 -1.56
C GLY A 45 6.10 -9.63 -1.60
N ILE A 46 6.46 -9.20 -2.81
CA ILE A 46 7.29 -8.03 -3.05
C ILE A 46 6.59 -7.14 -4.06
N CYS A 47 6.45 -5.87 -3.75
CA CYS A 47 5.92 -4.88 -4.66
C CYS A 47 6.66 -3.54 -4.54
N VAL A 48 6.53 -2.72 -5.55
CA VAL A 48 6.97 -1.32 -5.51
C VAL A 48 5.74 -0.44 -5.58
N HIS A 49 5.58 0.46 -4.62
CA HIS A 49 4.54 1.47 -4.61
C HIS A 49 5.09 2.80 -5.12
N LEU A 50 4.36 3.42 -6.05
CA LEU A 50 4.72 4.71 -6.62
C LEU A 50 3.68 5.75 -6.21
N PHE A 51 4.15 6.77 -5.51
CA PHE A 51 3.34 7.90 -5.06
C PHE A 51 3.69 9.11 -5.94
N GLU A 52 2.70 9.60 -6.68
CA GLU A 52 2.87 10.74 -7.58
C GLU A 52 1.79 11.80 -7.31
N ILE A 53 2.18 13.07 -7.49
CA ILE A 53 1.23 14.18 -7.41
C ILE A 53 0.21 14.07 -8.53
N GLY A 54 -1.07 14.29 -8.19
CA GLY A 54 -2.18 14.23 -9.14
C GLY A 54 -2.83 12.86 -9.27
N ASN A 55 -2.22 11.78 -8.75
CA ASN A 55 -2.93 10.54 -8.55
C ASN A 55 -3.94 10.70 -7.42
N ARG A 56 -5.21 10.44 -7.72
CA ARG A 56 -6.29 10.59 -6.73
C ARG A 56 -6.74 9.22 -6.24
N ALA A 57 -6.97 9.13 -4.93
CA ALA A 57 -7.70 8.01 -4.35
C ALA A 57 -9.14 7.96 -4.86
N ASP A 58 -9.72 6.78 -4.92
CA ASP A 58 -11.16 6.64 -5.17
C ASP A 58 -11.92 7.34 -4.05
N PRO A 59 -12.99 8.11 -4.35
CA PRO A 59 -13.72 8.89 -3.34
C PRO A 59 -14.27 8.05 -2.19
N ASP A 60 -14.60 6.79 -2.48
CA ASP A 60 -15.15 5.85 -1.49
C ASP A 60 -14.09 5.00 -0.78
N ALA A 61 -12.81 5.16 -1.13
CA ALA A 61 -11.72 4.43 -0.49
C ALA A 61 -11.33 5.11 0.83
N SER A 62 -11.28 4.32 1.91
CA SER A 62 -10.73 4.82 3.17
C SER A 62 -9.20 4.77 3.13
N PRO A 63 -8.49 5.86 3.43
CA PRO A 63 -7.04 5.83 3.55
C PRO A 63 -6.56 5.02 4.76
N MET A 64 -7.40 4.86 5.79
CA MET A 64 -7.07 4.13 7.01
C MET A 64 -7.40 2.65 6.84
N HIS A 65 -6.36 1.83 6.80
CA HIS A 65 -6.49 0.40 6.56
C HIS A 65 -5.46 -0.39 7.38
N ALA A 66 -5.69 -1.69 7.49
CA ALA A 66 -4.77 -2.64 8.10
C ALA A 66 -4.56 -3.81 7.14
N HIS A 67 -3.35 -4.36 7.13
CA HIS A 67 -3.00 -5.47 6.27
C HIS A 67 -3.05 -6.81 6.99
N SER A 68 -3.40 -7.86 6.26
CA SER A 68 -3.19 -9.25 6.66
C SER A 68 -1.70 -9.65 6.68
N TRP A 69 -0.83 -8.75 6.26
CA TRP A 69 0.61 -8.90 6.08
C TRP A 69 1.38 -8.05 7.08
N GLU A 70 2.48 -8.55 7.59
CA GLU A 70 3.54 -7.71 8.12
C GLU A 70 4.28 -7.08 6.95
N LEU A 71 4.38 -5.76 6.94
CA LEU A 71 5.04 -5.01 5.87
C LEU A 71 6.36 -4.43 6.36
N ARG A 72 7.37 -4.59 5.53
CA ARG A 72 8.68 -3.95 5.66
C ARG A 72 8.95 -3.14 4.42
N SER A 73 9.00 -1.83 4.57
CA SER A 73 9.05 -0.89 3.44
C SER A 73 10.35 -0.11 3.48
N ARG A 74 11.07 -0.08 2.35
CA ARG A 74 12.23 0.79 2.13
C ARG A 74 11.84 1.89 1.17
N VAL A 75 12.07 3.14 1.55
CA VAL A 75 11.90 4.28 0.66
C VAL A 75 13.02 4.26 -0.39
N LEU A 76 12.65 4.15 -1.66
CA LEU A 76 13.60 4.13 -2.77
C LEU A 76 14.07 5.54 -3.16
N TYR A 77 13.16 6.48 -3.15
CA TYR A 77 13.38 7.92 -3.34
C TYR A 77 12.20 8.72 -2.81
N GLY A 78 12.40 10.01 -2.59
CA GLY A 78 11.39 10.90 -2.05
C GLY A 78 11.16 10.70 -0.56
N ARG A 79 9.97 11.09 -0.08
CA ARG A 79 9.59 11.02 1.35
C ARG A 79 8.16 10.55 1.48
N VAL A 80 7.91 9.64 2.40
CA VAL A 80 6.57 9.17 2.74
C VAL A 80 6.30 9.35 4.23
N ALA A 81 5.07 9.71 4.57
CA ALA A 81 4.58 9.73 5.94
C ALA A 81 3.74 8.48 6.19
N ASN A 82 4.08 7.71 7.20
CA ASN A 82 3.24 6.66 7.76
C ASN A 82 2.48 7.23 8.95
N LEU A 83 1.15 7.18 8.87
CA LEU A 83 0.20 7.76 9.82
C LEU A 83 -0.47 6.62 10.59
N PRO A 84 0.05 6.18 11.74
CA PRO A 84 -0.57 5.12 12.51
C PRO A 84 -1.92 5.60 13.07
N VAL A 85 -2.88 4.68 13.16
CA VAL A 85 -4.21 4.95 13.69
C VAL A 85 -4.48 3.95 14.81
N ARG A 86 -4.67 4.45 16.03
CA ARG A 86 -5.08 3.62 17.17
C ARG A 86 -6.59 3.44 17.12
N THR A 87 -7.03 2.22 17.39
CA THR A 87 -8.46 1.90 17.45
C THR A 87 -8.79 1.28 18.80
N SER A 88 -9.93 1.66 19.37
CA SER A 88 -10.54 1.04 20.54
C SER A 88 -11.96 0.62 20.21
N ALA A 89 -12.30 -0.62 20.56
CA ALA A 89 -13.64 -1.14 20.33
C ALA A 89 -14.69 -0.33 21.13
N VAL A 90 -15.83 -0.06 20.49
CA VAL A 90 -16.99 0.56 21.11
C VAL A 90 -18.09 -0.49 21.20
N ARG A 91 -18.61 -0.72 22.42
CA ARG A 91 -19.66 -1.71 22.67
C ARG A 91 -21.03 -1.21 22.19
N ASP A 92 -21.93 -2.15 21.95
CA ASP A 92 -23.31 -1.81 21.59
C ASP A 92 -23.95 -0.93 22.66
N GLY A 93 -24.52 0.20 22.23
CA GLY A 93 -25.11 1.19 23.10
C GLY A 93 -24.18 2.22 23.73
N GLU A 94 -22.87 2.10 23.53
CA GLU A 94 -21.90 3.12 23.92
C GLU A 94 -21.81 4.21 22.84
N GLU A 95 -21.69 5.47 23.29
CA GLU A 95 -21.44 6.61 22.39
C GLU A 95 -19.97 6.76 22.06
N GLY A 96 -19.67 7.44 20.95
CA GLY A 96 -18.32 7.83 20.58
C GLY A 96 -17.62 6.95 19.55
N ALA A 97 -18.35 6.05 18.89
CA ALA A 97 -17.84 5.38 17.71
C ALA A 97 -17.59 6.41 16.58
N THR A 98 -16.44 6.31 15.93
CA THR A 98 -16.07 7.17 14.82
C THR A 98 -16.11 6.44 13.49
N HIS A 99 -15.85 5.13 13.49
CA HIS A 99 -15.75 4.30 12.29
C HIS A 99 -16.34 2.89 12.54
N ARG A 100 -16.70 2.26 11.44
CA ARG A 100 -16.97 0.83 11.36
C ARG A 100 -15.78 0.12 10.71
N ILE A 101 -15.45 -1.08 11.18
CA ILE A 101 -14.45 -1.94 10.52
C ILE A 101 -15.10 -2.65 9.34
N PHE A 102 -14.42 -2.62 8.20
CA PHE A 102 -14.76 -3.35 6.99
C PHE A 102 -13.68 -4.39 6.71
N GLU A 103 -14.10 -5.57 6.29
CA GLU A 103 -13.20 -6.58 5.72
C GLU A 103 -13.03 -6.32 4.23
N VAL A 104 -11.80 -6.47 3.74
CA VAL A 104 -11.46 -6.37 2.32
C VAL A 104 -11.09 -7.76 1.81
N HIS A 105 -11.89 -8.29 0.91
CA HIS A 105 -11.72 -9.60 0.30
C HIS A 105 -11.30 -9.45 -1.16
N SER A 106 -10.06 -9.78 -1.46
CA SER A 106 -9.52 -9.70 -2.83
C SER A 106 -9.87 -10.95 -3.63
N GLY A 107 -10.65 -10.78 -4.68
CA GLY A 107 -11.01 -11.85 -5.59
C GLY A 107 -9.91 -12.15 -6.63
N SER A 108 -9.87 -13.40 -7.13
CA SER A 108 -9.00 -13.80 -8.23
C SER A 108 -9.39 -13.17 -9.57
N ASP A 109 -10.62 -12.68 -9.68
CA ASP A 109 -11.17 -11.95 -10.82
C ASP A 109 -10.72 -10.47 -10.89
N GLY A 110 -9.89 -10.03 -9.95
CA GLY A 110 -9.44 -8.65 -9.86
C GLY A 110 -10.46 -7.69 -9.23
N VAL A 111 -11.48 -8.22 -8.58
CA VAL A 111 -12.49 -7.45 -7.85
C VAL A 111 -12.29 -7.62 -6.35
N ASP A 112 -12.23 -6.50 -5.64
CA ASP A 112 -12.21 -6.48 -4.19
C ASP A 112 -13.62 -6.25 -3.66
N GLU A 113 -14.03 -7.07 -2.69
CA GLU A 113 -15.28 -6.92 -1.95
C GLU A 113 -14.99 -6.30 -0.59
N ILE A 114 -15.62 -5.16 -0.30
CA ILE A 114 -15.49 -4.45 0.97
C ILE A 114 -16.80 -4.65 1.74
N ARG A 115 -16.71 -5.41 2.85
CA ARG A 115 -17.86 -5.86 3.63
C ARG A 115 -17.87 -5.23 5.02
N PRO A 116 -18.94 -4.50 5.41
CA PRO A 116 -19.05 -3.97 6.77
C PRO A 116 -19.17 -5.11 7.77
N THR A 117 -18.50 -4.98 8.90
CA THR A 117 -18.67 -5.85 10.07
C THR A 117 -19.59 -5.18 11.09
N SER A 118 -19.94 -5.90 12.16
CA SER A 118 -20.64 -5.32 13.31
C SER A 118 -19.73 -4.51 14.23
N LEU A 119 -18.41 -4.52 13.99
CA LEU A 119 -17.44 -3.89 14.87
C LEU A 119 -17.38 -2.37 14.67
N LEU A 120 -17.68 -1.65 15.72
CA LEU A 120 -17.54 -0.19 15.80
C LEU A 120 -16.31 0.16 16.62
N VAL A 121 -15.59 1.19 16.18
CA VAL A 121 -14.39 1.64 16.87
C VAL A 121 -14.36 3.16 17.00
N ARG A 122 -13.66 3.61 18.03
CA ARG A 122 -13.13 4.97 18.11
C ARG A 122 -11.72 4.95 17.57
N SER A 123 -11.44 5.76 16.56
CA SER A 123 -10.13 5.89 15.95
C SER A 123 -9.47 7.19 16.40
N GLU A 124 -8.18 7.13 16.68
CA GLU A 124 -7.36 8.28 17.06
C GLU A 124 -6.06 8.25 16.25
N PRO A 125 -5.69 9.36 15.60
CA PRO A 125 -4.41 9.42 14.91
C PRO A 125 -3.26 9.33 15.92
N GLY A 126 -2.24 8.53 15.58
CA GLY A 126 -0.97 8.53 16.26
C GLY A 126 0.00 9.53 15.63
N PRO A 127 1.23 9.65 16.17
CA PRO A 127 2.24 10.54 15.62
C PRO A 127 2.69 10.03 14.24
N ALA A 128 2.67 10.91 13.25
CA ALA A 128 3.19 10.61 11.92
C ALA A 128 4.69 10.32 11.96
N ARG A 129 5.12 9.34 11.17
CA ARG A 129 6.54 9.00 10.96
C ARG A 129 6.89 9.23 9.51
N VAL A 130 7.79 10.16 9.27
CA VAL A 130 8.30 10.45 7.93
C VAL A 130 9.56 9.63 7.69
N SER A 131 9.62 8.98 6.54
CA SER A 131 10.80 8.25 6.07
C SER A 131 11.25 8.80 4.72
N ALA A 132 12.54 8.98 4.56
CA ALA A 132 13.19 9.48 3.36
C ALA A 132 13.91 8.38 2.57
N GLY A 133 14.39 8.69 1.38
CA GLY A 133 15.13 7.76 0.55
C GLY A 133 16.25 7.03 1.30
N GLY A 134 16.28 5.71 1.20
CA GLY A 134 17.19 4.81 1.91
C GLY A 134 16.69 4.32 3.27
N GLU A 135 15.73 4.98 3.90
CA GLU A 135 15.19 4.58 5.19
C GLU A 135 14.17 3.44 5.07
N THR A 136 14.07 2.65 6.13
CA THR A 136 13.14 1.51 6.23
C THR A 136 12.21 1.69 7.41
N TYR A 137 10.94 1.35 7.22
CA TYR A 137 9.95 1.28 8.29
C TYR A 137 9.15 -0.03 8.19
N THR A 138 8.48 -0.40 9.27
CA THR A 138 7.64 -1.59 9.36
C THR A 138 6.23 -1.20 9.79
N VAL A 139 5.24 -1.99 9.32
CA VAL A 139 3.86 -1.95 9.75
C VAL A 139 3.46 -3.36 10.10
N ALA A 140 3.02 -3.59 11.33
CA ALA A 140 2.59 -4.91 11.76
C ALA A 140 1.26 -5.31 11.11
N ALA A 141 1.05 -6.62 10.91
CA ALA A 141 -0.24 -7.12 10.48
C ALA A 141 -1.34 -6.72 11.47
N GLY A 142 -2.47 -6.25 10.95
CA GLY A 142 -3.59 -5.77 11.76
C GLY A 142 -3.44 -4.35 12.34
N GLU A 143 -2.29 -3.71 12.16
CA GLU A 143 -2.08 -2.32 12.57
C GLU A 143 -2.74 -1.37 11.56
N PHE A 144 -3.69 -0.54 12.03
CA PHE A 144 -4.29 0.48 11.19
C PHE A 144 -3.35 1.65 10.95
N HIS A 145 -3.24 2.01 9.69
CA HIS A 145 -2.41 3.14 9.27
C HIS A 145 -2.94 3.76 7.97
N ALA A 146 -2.37 4.89 7.60
CA ALA A 146 -2.44 5.47 6.27
C ALA A 146 -1.03 5.85 5.82
N THR A 147 -0.79 5.80 4.51
CA THR A 147 0.47 6.27 3.91
C THR A 147 0.17 7.47 3.03
N ALA A 148 0.93 8.53 3.19
CA ALA A 148 0.81 9.74 2.41
C ALA A 148 2.15 10.16 1.82
N LEU A 149 2.09 10.84 0.68
CA LEU A 149 3.25 11.53 0.12
C LEU A 149 3.59 12.72 1.02
N GLU A 150 4.85 12.82 1.44
CA GLU A 150 5.33 13.95 2.24
C GLU A 150 5.95 15.00 1.34
N GLY A 151 5.28 16.15 1.26
CA GLY A 151 5.69 17.26 0.39
C GLY A 151 5.15 17.13 -1.04
N VAL A 152 5.88 17.71 -1.99
CA VAL A 152 5.46 17.85 -3.40
C VAL A 152 6.27 16.99 -4.37
N GLU A 153 7.29 16.31 -3.91
CA GLU A 153 8.12 15.45 -4.74
C GLU A 153 7.57 14.01 -4.76
N PRO A 154 7.57 13.34 -5.92
CA PRO A 154 7.20 11.94 -5.98
C PRO A 154 8.08 11.04 -5.12
N ALA A 155 7.50 9.97 -4.63
CA ALA A 155 8.19 8.97 -3.81
C ALA A 155 7.89 7.55 -4.29
N ALA A 156 8.77 6.61 -3.98
CA ALA A 156 8.51 5.19 -4.15
C ALA A 156 9.04 4.39 -2.97
N THR A 157 8.37 3.27 -2.70
CA THR A 157 8.76 2.32 -1.67
C THR A 157 8.87 0.91 -2.24
N LEU A 158 9.92 0.19 -1.85
CA LEU A 158 10.02 -1.26 -1.99
C LEU A 158 9.37 -1.90 -0.76
N VAL A 159 8.31 -2.66 -0.98
CA VAL A 159 7.55 -3.29 0.08
C VAL A 159 7.74 -4.79 0.05
N HIS A 160 8.23 -5.33 1.14
CA HIS A 160 8.26 -6.76 1.41
C HIS A 160 7.14 -7.10 2.41
N GLY A 161 6.21 -7.94 1.98
CA GLY A 161 5.09 -8.41 2.78
C GLY A 161 5.22 -9.88 3.14
N MET A 162 4.84 -10.22 4.36
CA MET A 162 4.72 -11.58 4.84
C MET A 162 3.34 -11.77 5.45
N SER A 163 2.51 -12.62 4.84
CA SER A 163 1.16 -12.87 5.35
C SER A 163 1.19 -13.54 6.72
N VAL A 164 0.30 -13.10 7.60
CA VAL A 164 0.16 -13.63 8.96
C VAL A 164 -1.13 -14.45 9.02
N PRO A 165 -1.07 -15.75 9.36
CA PRO A 165 -2.25 -16.59 9.44
C PRO A 165 -3.32 -16.00 10.38
N GLY A 166 -4.58 -16.01 9.93
CA GLY A 166 -5.72 -15.52 10.71
C GLY A 166 -5.91 -14.00 10.70
N GLN A 167 -5.02 -13.24 10.08
CA GLN A 167 -5.21 -11.81 9.86
C GLN A 167 -5.96 -11.56 8.55
N LEU A 168 -6.75 -10.48 8.54
CA LEU A 168 -7.52 -10.03 7.38
C LEU A 168 -7.07 -8.63 6.96
N ASP A 169 -7.24 -8.32 5.68
CA ASP A 169 -7.15 -6.94 5.21
C ASP A 169 -8.41 -6.19 5.66
N LEU A 170 -8.22 -5.08 6.36
CA LEU A 170 -9.29 -4.30 6.96
C LEU A 170 -9.22 -2.83 6.53
N SER A 171 -10.35 -2.15 6.56
CA SER A 171 -10.41 -0.69 6.42
C SER A 171 -11.37 -0.07 7.43
N LEU A 172 -11.12 1.20 7.79
CA LEU A 172 -12.01 1.99 8.63
C LEU A 172 -12.93 2.80 7.71
N GLY A 173 -14.21 2.53 7.76
CA GLY A 173 -15.21 3.20 6.93
C GLY A 173 -16.29 3.91 7.75
N PRO A 174 -17.28 4.52 7.07
CA PRO A 174 -18.38 5.21 7.72
C PRO A 174 -19.21 4.27 8.60
N LEU A 175 -19.82 4.81 9.65
CA LEU A 175 -20.65 4.03 10.58
C LEU A 175 -21.83 3.34 9.90
N ASP A 176 -22.43 4.01 8.92
CA ASP A 176 -23.56 3.55 8.10
C ASP A 176 -23.15 2.97 6.74
N GLY A 177 -21.84 2.74 6.55
CA GLY A 177 -21.30 2.25 5.29
C GLY A 177 -21.89 0.92 4.86
N ARG A 178 -22.04 0.74 3.54
CA ARG A 178 -22.65 -0.43 2.91
C ARG A 178 -21.60 -1.30 2.22
N PRO A 179 -21.91 -2.59 1.96
CA PRO A 179 -21.07 -3.43 1.13
C PRO A 179 -20.85 -2.80 -0.24
N ARG A 180 -19.62 -2.91 -0.76
CA ARG A 180 -19.28 -2.42 -2.09
C ARG A 180 -18.25 -3.33 -2.77
N ARG A 181 -18.15 -3.22 -4.07
CA ARG A 181 -17.17 -3.93 -4.90
C ARG A 181 -16.35 -2.90 -5.67
N THR A 182 -15.06 -3.12 -5.76
CA THR A 182 -14.13 -2.25 -6.49
C THR A 182 -13.27 -3.11 -7.41
N ALA A 183 -13.28 -2.82 -8.71
CA ALA A 183 -12.38 -3.48 -9.65
C ALA A 183 -10.99 -2.85 -9.57
N ARG A 184 -9.97 -3.70 -9.48
CA ARG A 184 -8.57 -3.28 -9.61
C ARG A 184 -8.30 -2.89 -11.06
N ARG A 185 -7.81 -1.69 -11.27
CA ARG A 185 -7.52 -1.15 -12.61
C ARG A 185 -6.07 -1.43 -12.97
N LEU A 186 -5.85 -2.14 -14.07
CA LEU A 186 -4.51 -2.39 -14.59
C LEU A 186 -4.09 -1.28 -15.55
N CYS A 187 -2.82 -0.91 -15.48
CA CYS A 187 -2.18 -0.12 -16.52
C CYS A 187 -1.83 -1.01 -17.72
N ASP A 188 -1.83 -0.46 -18.92
CA ASP A 188 -1.29 -1.16 -20.07
C ASP A 188 0.24 -1.35 -19.95
N THR A 189 0.79 -2.22 -20.80
CA THR A 189 2.24 -2.53 -20.80
C THR A 189 3.07 -1.28 -21.03
N ALA A 190 2.69 -0.40 -21.97
CA ALA A 190 3.45 0.80 -22.30
C ALA A 190 3.49 1.78 -21.11
N GLN A 191 2.36 1.96 -20.42
CA GLN A 191 2.30 2.80 -19.22
C GLN A 191 3.13 2.22 -18.08
N THR A 192 3.06 0.90 -17.88
CA THR A 192 3.87 0.20 -16.87
C THR A 192 5.37 0.38 -17.14
N VAL A 193 5.82 0.18 -18.37
CA VAL A 193 7.21 0.36 -18.77
C VAL A 193 7.68 1.80 -18.54
N ARG A 194 6.86 2.81 -18.92
CA ARG A 194 7.21 4.23 -18.65
C ARG A 194 7.35 4.50 -17.16
N SER A 195 6.46 3.95 -16.34
CA SER A 195 6.53 4.10 -14.87
C SER A 195 7.80 3.47 -14.31
N VAL A 196 8.17 2.27 -14.78
CA VAL A 196 9.39 1.58 -14.35
C VAL A 196 10.65 2.35 -14.75
N HIS A 197 10.71 2.88 -15.97
CA HIS A 197 11.82 3.75 -16.38
C HIS A 197 11.96 4.98 -15.48
N THR A 198 10.85 5.58 -15.08
CA THR A 198 10.85 6.72 -14.17
C THR A 198 11.39 6.33 -12.79
N VAL A 199 10.95 5.19 -12.25
CA VAL A 199 11.46 4.66 -10.97
C VAL A 199 12.97 4.46 -11.02
N LEU A 200 13.47 3.75 -12.04
CA LEU A 200 14.91 3.47 -12.17
C LEU A 200 15.76 4.76 -12.25
N ARG A 201 15.33 5.76 -13.04
CA ARG A 201 16.01 7.05 -13.12
C ARG A 201 16.05 7.79 -11.78
N ARG A 202 14.96 7.73 -11.00
CA ARG A 202 14.87 8.41 -9.70
C ARG A 202 15.70 7.71 -8.64
N ILE A 203 15.73 6.37 -8.64
CA ILE A 203 16.61 5.60 -7.76
C ILE A 203 18.08 5.97 -8.04
N ASP A 204 18.46 6.01 -9.30
CA ASP A 204 19.82 6.36 -9.72
C ASP A 204 20.20 7.80 -9.32
N ALA A 205 19.27 8.75 -9.45
CA ALA A 205 19.48 10.12 -8.99
C ALA A 205 19.61 10.20 -7.46
N GLN A 206 18.83 9.45 -6.71
CA GLN A 206 18.89 9.39 -5.25
C GLN A 206 20.22 8.82 -4.73
N GLN A 207 20.79 7.84 -5.44
CA GLN A 207 22.08 7.23 -5.05
C GLN A 207 23.28 8.15 -5.33
N ARG A 208 23.12 9.14 -6.20
CA ARG A 208 24.17 10.12 -6.55
C ARG A 208 24.13 11.41 -5.73
N ALA A 209 23.08 11.61 -4.97
CA ALA A 209 22.88 12.80 -4.12
C ALA A 209 23.48 12.63 -2.72
#